data_8508cad2b45acdcb7b09a09f7041b461
#
_entry.id   8508cad2b45acdcb7b09a09f7041b461
#
_cell.length_a   1.000
_cell.length_b   1.000
_cell.length_c   1.000
_cell.angle_alpha   90.00
_cell.angle_beta   90.00
_cell.angle_gamma   90.00
#
_symmetry.space_group_name_H-M   'P 1'
#
loop_
_entity.id
_entity.type
_entity.pdbx_description
1 polymer ?
#
loop_
_entity_poly.entity_id
_entity_poly.type
_entity_poly.pdbx_seq_one_letter_code
_entity_poly.pdbx_strand_id
1 'polypeptide(L)'
;EKFEKLLPIAKKYGAMFILLPLSDKGLPKSLEEKKAIINEILERAKELGISKNQIIVDGLVTTVGANKNAAIETLETIRYCKEDLNLCTTMGLSNISFGLPERPYVNSAFAAMAIASGLTMAIANPSNQLLMGISFASDLLRNKEGSDIAYIEQIQRMAPLKEAAMAKAAQSAGNNGIKKTEQTDNKSTAKEADKKKNPVFEAVLKGNKDGIVDFVKEELSQGTKPGEILDGLLIPAI
;
A
#
# COMPACT_ATOMS: atom_id res chain seq x y z
N GLU A 1 -9.00 -7.50 25.00
CA GLU A 1 -8.92 -6.55 26.13
C GLU A 1 -9.08 -5.09 25.69
N LYS A 2 -8.43 -4.64 24.60
CA LYS A 2 -8.54 -3.24 24.13
C LYS A 2 -9.94 -2.88 23.64
N PHE A 3 -10.61 -3.76 22.90
CA PHE A 3 -11.93 -3.47 22.34
C PHE A 3 -12.99 -3.27 23.44
N GLU A 4 -12.87 -3.94 24.59
CA GLU A 4 -13.76 -3.75 25.73
C GLU A 4 -13.77 -2.31 26.27
N LYS A 5 -12.64 -1.60 26.13
CA LYS A 5 -12.52 -0.19 26.52
C LYS A 5 -12.94 0.77 25.41
N LEU A 6 -12.70 0.40 24.16
CA LEU A 6 -12.92 1.28 23.00
C LEU A 6 -14.37 1.27 22.51
N LEU A 7 -15.04 0.10 22.51
CA LEU A 7 -16.43 0.01 22.02
C LEU A 7 -17.42 0.90 22.78
N PRO A 8 -17.39 0.99 24.13
CA PRO A 8 -18.26 1.93 24.86
C PRO A 8 -18.00 3.39 24.47
N ILE A 9 -16.76 3.76 24.19
CA ILE A 9 -16.40 5.11 23.75
C ILE A 9 -16.96 5.36 22.34
N ALA A 10 -16.76 4.42 21.40
CA ALA A 10 -17.30 4.50 20.06
C ALA A 10 -18.84 4.65 20.09
N LYS A 11 -19.51 3.86 20.93
CA LYS A 11 -20.97 3.98 21.15
C LYS A 11 -21.38 5.35 21.66
N LYS A 12 -20.68 5.83 22.71
CA LYS A 12 -20.97 7.13 23.34
C LYS A 12 -20.93 8.29 22.35
N TYR A 13 -19.97 8.28 21.43
CA TYR A 13 -19.75 9.36 20.48
C TYR A 13 -20.31 9.09 19.08
N GLY A 14 -20.96 7.94 18.85
CA GLY A 14 -21.48 7.54 17.54
C GLY A 14 -20.37 7.36 16.49
N ALA A 15 -19.16 7.03 16.92
CA ALA A 15 -18.00 6.93 16.04
C ALA A 15 -18.03 5.68 15.16
N MET A 16 -17.60 5.81 13.90
CA MET A 16 -17.21 4.67 13.08
C MET A 16 -15.80 4.23 13.48
N PHE A 17 -15.51 2.94 13.34
CA PHE A 17 -14.16 2.43 13.63
C PHE A 17 -13.77 1.30 12.67
N ILE A 18 -12.45 1.14 12.52
CA ILE A 18 -11.85 0.02 11.78
C ILE A 18 -11.53 -1.09 12.77
N LEU A 19 -12.13 -2.26 12.55
CA LEU A 19 -11.87 -3.48 13.29
C LEU A 19 -10.66 -4.19 12.67
N LEU A 20 -9.55 -4.25 13.41
CA LEU A 20 -8.43 -5.10 13.06
C LEU A 20 -8.61 -6.46 13.74
N PRO A 21 -8.61 -7.57 12.99
CA PRO A 21 -8.79 -8.91 13.56
C PRO A 21 -7.48 -9.40 14.21
N LEU A 22 -7.10 -8.73 15.30
CA LEU A 22 -5.93 -9.02 16.13
C LEU A 22 -6.35 -9.44 17.52
N SER A 23 -5.65 -10.40 18.10
CA SER A 23 -5.80 -10.78 19.50
C SER A 23 -4.64 -10.26 20.34
N ASP A 24 -4.72 -10.42 21.67
CA ASP A 24 -3.61 -10.12 22.59
C ASP A 24 -2.37 -11.02 22.32
N LYS A 25 -2.56 -12.11 21.58
CA LYS A 25 -1.50 -13.01 21.11
C LYS A 25 -0.84 -12.56 19.81
N GLY A 26 -1.30 -11.45 19.22
CA GLY A 26 -0.80 -10.90 17.96
C GLY A 26 -1.63 -11.28 16.73
N LEU A 27 -0.94 -11.57 15.63
CA LEU A 27 -1.55 -11.93 14.35
C LEU A 27 -2.26 -13.29 14.42
N PRO A 28 -3.47 -13.44 13.85
CA PRO A 28 -4.14 -14.73 13.73
C PRO A 28 -3.31 -15.69 12.87
N LYS A 29 -3.31 -16.96 13.24
CA LYS A 29 -2.52 -18.01 12.57
C LYS A 29 -3.27 -18.68 11.41
N SER A 30 -4.59 -18.48 11.34
CA SER A 30 -5.43 -19.06 10.30
C SER A 30 -6.61 -18.14 9.98
N LEU A 31 -7.29 -18.43 8.86
CA LEU A 31 -8.52 -17.76 8.48
C LEU A 31 -9.62 -17.98 9.53
N GLU A 32 -9.73 -19.19 10.10
CA GLU A 32 -10.72 -19.53 11.13
C GLU A 32 -10.51 -18.71 12.40
N GLU A 33 -9.26 -18.57 12.85
CA GLU A 33 -8.92 -17.71 13.99
C GLU A 33 -9.26 -16.24 13.68
N LYS A 34 -8.98 -15.78 12.47
CA LYS A 34 -9.35 -14.43 12.02
C LYS A 34 -10.86 -14.20 12.06
N LYS A 35 -11.65 -15.15 11.54
CA LYS A 35 -13.11 -15.13 11.58
C LYS A 35 -13.64 -15.15 13.02
N ALA A 36 -13.05 -15.95 13.88
CA ALA A 36 -13.44 -16.03 15.30
C ALA A 36 -13.25 -14.68 16.01
N ILE A 37 -12.10 -14.01 15.80
CA ILE A 37 -11.82 -12.69 16.38
C ILE A 37 -12.83 -11.65 15.86
N ILE A 38 -13.11 -11.66 14.55
CA ILE A 38 -14.10 -10.76 13.94
C ILE A 38 -15.45 -10.94 14.61
N ASN A 39 -15.94 -12.18 14.72
CA ASN A 39 -17.24 -12.49 15.32
C ASN A 39 -17.31 -12.10 16.80
N GLU A 40 -16.28 -12.37 17.59
CA GLU A 40 -16.21 -11.98 18.99
C GLU A 40 -16.42 -10.46 19.17
N ILE A 41 -15.69 -9.66 18.38
CA ILE A 41 -15.80 -8.20 18.46
C ILE A 41 -17.18 -7.72 17.96
N LEU A 42 -17.75 -8.36 16.92
CA LEU A 42 -19.07 -8.02 16.40
C LEU A 42 -20.18 -8.32 17.39
N GLU A 43 -20.15 -9.46 18.06
CA GLU A 43 -21.15 -9.79 19.08
C GLU A 43 -21.07 -8.79 20.24
N ARG A 44 -19.88 -8.44 20.67
CA ARG A 44 -19.72 -7.40 21.70
C ARG A 44 -20.21 -6.03 21.26
N ALA A 45 -19.95 -5.64 20.03
CA ALA A 45 -20.45 -4.39 19.45
C ALA A 45 -22.00 -4.39 19.41
N LYS A 46 -22.61 -5.51 19.04
CA LYS A 46 -24.05 -5.71 19.00
C LYS A 46 -24.69 -5.60 20.39
N GLU A 47 -24.10 -6.22 21.41
CA GLU A 47 -24.54 -6.10 22.81
C GLU A 47 -24.59 -4.64 23.28
N LEU A 48 -23.63 -3.83 22.84
CA LEU A 48 -23.58 -2.39 23.13
C LEU A 48 -24.51 -1.56 22.21
N GLY A 49 -25.22 -2.19 21.28
CA GLY A 49 -26.11 -1.53 20.33
C GLY A 49 -25.36 -0.67 19.29
N ILE A 50 -24.14 -1.05 18.92
CA ILE A 50 -23.39 -0.43 17.82
C ILE A 50 -23.88 -1.01 16.50
N SER A 51 -24.22 -0.14 15.54
CA SER A 51 -24.70 -0.56 14.23
C SER A 51 -23.55 -1.14 13.38
N LYS A 52 -23.84 -2.17 12.57
CA LYS A 52 -22.91 -2.71 11.58
C LYS A 52 -22.36 -1.63 10.62
N ASN A 53 -23.15 -0.60 10.33
CA ASN A 53 -22.73 0.53 9.48
C ASN A 53 -21.62 1.40 10.10
N GLN A 54 -21.34 1.23 11.38
CA GLN A 54 -20.25 1.91 12.08
C GLN A 54 -18.95 1.09 12.09
N ILE A 55 -18.98 -0.12 11.54
CA ILE A 55 -17.86 -1.08 11.61
C ILE A 55 -17.32 -1.35 10.23
N ILE A 56 -16.02 -1.16 10.06
CA ILE A 56 -15.28 -1.49 8.86
C ILE A 56 -14.22 -2.52 9.24
N VAL A 57 -14.20 -3.68 8.60
CA VAL A 57 -13.23 -4.73 8.92
C VAL A 57 -11.98 -4.57 8.07
N ASP A 58 -10.81 -4.53 8.70
CA ASP A 58 -9.53 -4.59 7.99
C ASP A 58 -9.22 -6.04 7.60
N GLY A 59 -8.93 -6.27 6.32
CA GLY A 59 -8.57 -7.59 5.79
C GLY A 59 -7.25 -8.14 6.34
N LEU A 60 -6.48 -7.31 7.05
CA LEU A 60 -5.20 -7.66 7.68
C LEU A 60 -4.22 -8.28 6.69
N VAL A 61 -3.76 -7.45 5.74
CA VAL A 61 -2.82 -7.87 4.70
C VAL A 61 -1.43 -8.07 5.28
N THR A 62 -0.88 -9.26 5.11
CA THR A 62 0.53 -9.57 5.32
C THR A 62 1.25 -9.72 3.98
N THR A 63 2.59 -9.75 3.98
CA THR A 63 3.34 -9.88 2.73
C THR A 63 3.41 -11.31 2.22
N VAL A 64 3.24 -11.51 0.91
CA VAL A 64 3.44 -12.82 0.27
C VAL A 64 4.89 -13.29 0.36
N GLY A 65 5.84 -12.38 0.60
CA GLY A 65 7.24 -12.73 0.85
C GLY A 65 7.45 -13.53 2.14
N ALA A 66 6.60 -13.32 3.16
CA ALA A 66 6.66 -14.05 4.43
C ALA A 66 5.62 -15.18 4.53
N ASN A 67 4.43 -14.99 3.93
CA ASN A 67 3.35 -15.98 3.93
C ASN A 67 2.79 -16.13 2.52
N LYS A 68 3.04 -17.28 1.88
CA LYS A 68 2.56 -17.57 0.51
C LYS A 68 1.03 -17.51 0.36
N ASN A 69 0.30 -17.75 1.46
CA ASN A 69 -1.16 -17.73 1.49
C ASN A 69 -1.75 -16.34 1.81
N ALA A 70 -0.90 -15.34 2.08
CA ALA A 70 -1.33 -14.02 2.54
C ALA A 70 -2.43 -13.39 1.66
N ALA A 71 -2.27 -13.47 0.34
CA ALA A 71 -3.27 -12.95 -0.60
C ALA A 71 -4.60 -13.70 -0.47
N ILE A 72 -4.57 -15.02 -0.51
CA ILE A 72 -5.76 -15.88 -0.45
C ILE A 72 -6.50 -15.66 0.87
N GLU A 73 -5.80 -15.69 1.99
CA GLU A 73 -6.39 -15.46 3.32
C GLU A 73 -7.06 -14.08 3.43
N THR A 74 -6.45 -13.05 2.85
CA THR A 74 -7.05 -11.70 2.84
C THR A 74 -8.30 -11.66 1.96
N LEU A 75 -8.26 -12.24 0.76
CA LEU A 75 -9.40 -12.27 -0.16
C LEU A 75 -10.58 -13.04 0.44
N GLU A 76 -10.32 -14.16 1.10
CA GLU A 76 -11.35 -14.94 1.80
C GLU A 76 -11.93 -14.21 3.01
N THR A 77 -11.10 -13.44 3.73
CA THR A 77 -11.57 -12.56 4.81
C THR A 77 -12.52 -11.49 4.27
N ILE A 78 -12.15 -10.84 3.16
CA ILE A 78 -12.98 -9.81 2.50
C ILE A 78 -14.32 -10.43 2.05
N ARG A 79 -14.27 -11.60 1.41
CA ARG A 79 -15.46 -12.31 0.94
C ARG A 79 -16.38 -12.68 2.11
N TYR A 80 -15.83 -13.26 3.15
CA TYR A 80 -16.57 -13.58 4.38
C TYR A 80 -17.28 -12.35 4.97
N CYS A 81 -16.54 -11.24 5.12
CA CYS A 81 -17.14 -10.01 5.64
C CYS A 81 -18.25 -9.47 4.72
N LYS A 82 -18.08 -9.58 3.40
CA LYS A 82 -19.05 -9.07 2.43
C LYS A 82 -20.29 -9.98 2.32
N GLU A 83 -20.09 -11.28 2.14
CA GLU A 83 -21.15 -12.24 1.80
C GLU A 83 -21.89 -12.75 3.03
N ASP A 84 -21.15 -13.15 4.09
CA ASP A 84 -21.75 -13.74 5.29
C ASP A 84 -22.16 -12.69 6.33
N LEU A 85 -21.36 -11.62 6.49
CA LEU A 85 -21.60 -10.63 7.54
C LEU A 85 -22.28 -9.35 7.06
N ASN A 86 -22.28 -9.09 5.74
CA ASN A 86 -22.74 -7.83 5.11
C ASN A 86 -22.07 -6.60 5.75
N LEU A 87 -20.74 -6.62 5.84
CA LEU A 87 -19.90 -5.55 6.39
C LEU A 87 -19.05 -4.89 5.33
N CYS A 88 -18.73 -3.62 5.57
CA CYS A 88 -17.70 -2.91 4.81
C CYS A 88 -16.31 -3.42 5.21
N THR A 89 -15.40 -3.43 4.22
CA THR A 89 -14.02 -3.87 4.41
C THR A 89 -13.02 -2.83 3.94
N THR A 90 -11.86 -2.79 4.59
CA THR A 90 -10.69 -2.03 4.15
C THR A 90 -9.45 -2.91 4.19
N MET A 91 -8.37 -2.43 3.59
CA MET A 91 -7.05 -3.06 3.69
C MET A 91 -5.91 -2.10 3.36
N GLY A 92 -4.75 -2.30 3.98
CA GLY A 92 -3.49 -1.69 3.57
C GLY A 92 -2.90 -2.42 2.37
N LEU A 93 -3.23 -2.00 1.14
CA LEU A 93 -2.94 -2.71 -0.10
C LEU A 93 -1.46 -3.05 -0.27
N SER A 94 -0.57 -2.08 -0.04
CA SER A 94 0.87 -2.20 -0.32
C SER A 94 1.60 -3.22 0.54
N ASN A 95 1.01 -3.65 1.65
CA ASN A 95 1.59 -4.66 2.52
C ASN A 95 1.82 -6.00 1.81
N ILE A 96 0.94 -6.34 0.84
CA ILE A 96 1.02 -7.61 0.11
C ILE A 96 2.36 -7.82 -0.60
N SER A 97 2.93 -6.74 -1.13
CA SER A 97 4.14 -6.77 -1.95
C SER A 97 5.40 -6.33 -1.20
N PHE A 98 5.34 -6.19 0.13
CA PHE A 98 6.50 -5.74 0.90
C PHE A 98 7.70 -6.67 0.68
N GLY A 99 8.86 -6.10 0.35
CA GLY A 99 10.09 -6.83 0.05
C GLY A 99 10.18 -7.43 -1.37
N LEU A 100 9.18 -7.22 -2.23
CA LEU A 100 9.22 -7.68 -3.62
C LEU A 100 9.69 -6.57 -4.58
N PRO A 101 10.35 -6.93 -5.69
CA PRO A 101 10.60 -5.99 -6.79
C PRO A 101 9.29 -5.67 -7.54
N GLU A 102 9.27 -4.56 -8.29
CA GLU A 102 8.15 -4.16 -9.16
C GLU A 102 6.78 -4.21 -8.47
N ARG A 103 6.73 -3.74 -7.24
CA ARG A 103 5.54 -3.72 -6.36
C ARG A 103 4.25 -3.19 -7.03
N PRO A 104 4.30 -2.19 -7.95
CA PRO A 104 3.10 -1.70 -8.60
C PRO A 104 2.29 -2.78 -9.32
N TYR A 105 2.92 -3.76 -9.95
CA TYR A 105 2.22 -4.85 -10.62
C TYR A 105 1.49 -5.75 -9.63
N VAL A 106 2.18 -6.16 -8.56
CA VAL A 106 1.60 -7.01 -7.51
C VAL A 106 0.44 -6.29 -6.81
N ASN A 107 0.63 -5.02 -6.45
CA ASN A 107 -0.41 -4.21 -5.80
C ASN A 107 -1.64 -4.04 -6.70
N SER A 108 -1.45 -3.78 -7.99
CA SER A 108 -2.57 -3.57 -8.93
C SER A 108 -3.34 -4.86 -9.20
N ALA A 109 -2.64 -5.98 -9.37
CA ALA A 109 -3.27 -7.29 -9.51
C ALA A 109 -4.05 -7.68 -8.26
N PHE A 110 -3.45 -7.48 -7.08
CA PHE A 110 -4.12 -7.77 -5.80
C PHE A 110 -5.34 -6.87 -5.56
N ALA A 111 -5.27 -5.59 -5.94
CA ALA A 111 -6.43 -4.69 -5.89
C ALA A 111 -7.59 -5.22 -6.74
N ALA A 112 -7.34 -5.65 -7.98
CA ALA A 112 -8.38 -6.22 -8.84
C ALA A 112 -9.02 -7.48 -8.20
N MET A 113 -8.22 -8.38 -7.65
CA MET A 113 -8.69 -9.58 -6.96
C MET A 113 -9.53 -9.23 -5.73
N ALA A 114 -9.08 -8.25 -4.93
CA ALA A 114 -9.79 -7.81 -3.72
C ALA A 114 -11.11 -7.11 -4.05
N ILE A 115 -11.15 -6.26 -5.09
CA ILE A 115 -12.36 -5.64 -5.60
C ILE A 115 -13.35 -6.74 -6.07
N ALA A 116 -12.87 -7.75 -6.78
CA ALA A 116 -13.68 -8.90 -7.20
C ALA A 116 -14.23 -9.69 -5.99
N SER A 117 -13.49 -9.76 -4.89
CA SER A 117 -13.93 -10.38 -3.64
C SER A 117 -14.85 -9.52 -2.78
N GLY A 118 -15.18 -8.30 -3.20
CA GLY A 118 -16.13 -7.42 -2.49
C GLY A 118 -15.49 -6.37 -1.59
N LEU A 119 -14.21 -6.04 -1.77
CA LEU A 119 -13.54 -4.96 -1.05
C LEU A 119 -14.32 -3.64 -1.20
N THR A 120 -14.52 -2.93 -0.09
CA THR A 120 -15.23 -1.65 -0.09
C THR A 120 -14.29 -0.48 -0.30
N MET A 121 -13.13 -0.48 0.36
CA MET A 121 -12.13 0.58 0.26
C MET A 121 -10.71 0.02 0.45
N ALA A 122 -9.71 0.77 0.00
CA ALA A 122 -8.30 0.43 0.21
C ALA A 122 -7.49 1.64 0.67
N ILE A 123 -6.55 1.40 1.57
CA ILE A 123 -5.49 2.36 1.88
C ILE A 123 -4.39 2.12 0.85
N ALA A 124 -4.25 3.04 -0.10
CA ALA A 124 -3.37 2.88 -1.26
C ALA A 124 -2.87 4.23 -1.76
N ASN A 125 -1.85 4.22 -2.62
CA ASN A 125 -1.34 5.44 -3.24
C ASN A 125 -2.16 5.83 -4.48
N PRO A 126 -2.98 6.90 -4.43
CA PRO A 126 -3.81 7.31 -5.55
C PRO A 126 -3.00 7.91 -6.71
N SER A 127 -1.73 8.25 -6.50
CA SER A 127 -0.85 8.74 -7.58
C SER A 127 -0.33 7.62 -8.48
N ASN A 128 -0.51 6.35 -8.10
CA ASN A 128 -0.13 5.22 -8.94
C ASN A 128 -1.17 5.01 -10.04
N GLN A 129 -0.84 5.44 -11.25
CA GLN A 129 -1.75 5.40 -12.41
C GLN A 129 -2.16 3.97 -12.79
N LEU A 130 -1.25 2.99 -12.70
CA LEU A 130 -1.56 1.61 -12.99
C LEU A 130 -2.62 1.08 -12.03
N LEU A 131 -2.41 1.31 -10.73
CA LEU A 131 -3.35 0.91 -9.68
C LEU A 131 -4.73 1.55 -9.90
N MET A 132 -4.76 2.87 -10.13
CA MET A 132 -6.02 3.58 -10.33
C MET A 132 -6.75 3.09 -11.59
N GLY A 133 -6.04 2.94 -12.72
CA GLY A 133 -6.62 2.42 -13.95
C GLY A 133 -7.22 1.02 -13.78
N ILE A 134 -6.51 0.12 -13.12
CA ILE A 134 -6.98 -1.24 -12.82
C ILE A 134 -8.18 -1.23 -11.87
N SER A 135 -8.19 -0.35 -10.85
CA SER A 135 -9.29 -0.26 -9.90
C SER A 135 -10.60 0.17 -10.57
N PHE A 136 -10.56 1.23 -11.39
CA PHE A 136 -11.74 1.67 -12.14
C PHE A 136 -12.19 0.64 -13.19
N ALA A 137 -11.26 -0.01 -13.87
CA ALA A 137 -11.57 -1.10 -14.80
C ALA A 137 -12.23 -2.29 -14.09
N SER A 138 -11.79 -2.61 -12.86
CA SER A 138 -12.39 -3.68 -12.05
C SER A 138 -13.82 -3.36 -11.65
N ASP A 139 -14.12 -2.11 -11.26
CA ASP A 139 -15.49 -1.66 -10.95
C ASP A 139 -16.38 -1.71 -12.20
N LEU A 140 -15.86 -1.31 -13.39
CA LEU A 140 -16.55 -1.42 -14.67
C LEU A 140 -16.92 -2.86 -15.01
N LEU A 141 -15.95 -3.78 -14.91
CA LEU A 141 -16.15 -5.21 -15.21
C LEU A 141 -17.14 -5.89 -14.25
N ARG A 142 -17.28 -5.35 -13.04
CA ARG A 142 -18.27 -5.80 -12.06
C ARG A 142 -19.65 -5.17 -12.23
N ASN A 143 -19.83 -4.38 -13.26
CA ASN A 143 -21.09 -3.65 -13.53
C ASN A 143 -21.57 -2.82 -12.32
N LYS A 144 -20.63 -2.17 -11.64
CA LYS A 144 -20.97 -1.29 -10.53
C LYS A 144 -21.65 -0.03 -11.07
N GLU A 145 -22.70 0.43 -10.41
CA GLU A 145 -23.46 1.60 -10.81
C GLU A 145 -22.55 2.82 -11.06
N GLY A 146 -22.68 3.46 -12.22
CA GLY A 146 -21.90 4.62 -12.66
C GLY A 146 -20.42 4.33 -12.96
N SER A 147 -19.99 3.07 -12.99
CA SER A 147 -18.59 2.71 -13.21
C SER A 147 -18.10 2.96 -14.65
N ASP A 148 -18.99 2.96 -15.63
CA ASP A 148 -18.72 3.29 -17.03
C ASP A 148 -18.27 4.75 -17.17
N ILE A 149 -19.02 5.69 -16.63
CA ILE A 149 -18.69 7.11 -16.61
C ILE A 149 -17.41 7.35 -15.82
N ALA A 150 -17.31 6.78 -14.61
CA ALA A 150 -16.16 6.93 -13.73
C ALA A 150 -14.87 6.40 -14.38
N TYR A 151 -14.93 5.27 -15.09
CA TYR A 151 -13.80 4.74 -15.84
C TYR A 151 -13.35 5.67 -16.97
N ILE A 152 -14.28 6.15 -17.80
CA ILE A 152 -13.98 7.06 -18.92
C ILE A 152 -13.31 8.34 -18.38
N GLU A 153 -13.90 8.98 -17.37
CA GLU A 153 -13.33 10.18 -16.76
C GLU A 153 -11.92 9.95 -16.21
N GLN A 154 -11.70 8.82 -15.53
CA GLN A 154 -10.40 8.49 -14.98
C GLN A 154 -9.35 8.30 -16.08
N ILE A 155 -9.68 7.59 -17.17
CA ILE A 155 -8.76 7.41 -18.29
C ILE A 155 -8.44 8.73 -18.98
N GLN A 156 -9.43 9.61 -19.15
CA GLN A 156 -9.22 10.96 -19.72
C GLN A 156 -8.27 11.81 -18.84
N ARG A 157 -8.39 11.74 -17.52
CA ARG A 157 -7.47 12.42 -16.59
C ARG A 157 -6.04 11.85 -16.65
N MET A 158 -5.90 10.57 -16.95
CA MET A 158 -4.60 9.92 -17.04
C MET A 158 -3.88 10.14 -18.38
N ALA A 159 -4.60 10.42 -19.47
CA ALA A 159 -4.04 10.57 -20.81
C ALA A 159 -2.94 11.64 -20.89
N PRO A 160 -3.16 12.89 -20.44
CA PRO A 160 -2.12 13.94 -20.50
C PRO A 160 -0.87 13.59 -19.68
N LEU A 161 -1.04 12.87 -18.55
CA LEU A 161 0.07 12.44 -17.71
C LEU A 161 0.92 11.36 -18.39
N LYS A 162 0.29 10.46 -19.16
CA LYS A 162 1.00 9.46 -19.97
C LYS A 162 1.77 10.10 -21.10
N GLU A 163 1.16 11.04 -21.82
CA GLU A 163 1.81 11.81 -22.90
C GLU A 163 3.02 12.58 -22.37
N ALA A 164 2.89 13.28 -21.25
CA ALA A 164 3.98 14.00 -20.61
C ALA A 164 5.12 13.05 -20.15
N ALA A 165 4.78 11.87 -19.63
CA ALA A 165 5.75 10.86 -19.23
C ALA A 165 6.48 10.26 -20.45
N MET A 166 5.76 9.98 -21.56
CA MET A 166 6.35 9.51 -22.81
C MET A 166 7.25 10.55 -23.45
N ALA A 167 6.83 11.83 -23.46
CA ALA A 167 7.64 12.94 -23.97
C ALA A 167 8.95 13.10 -23.18
N LYS A 168 8.91 12.99 -21.84
CA LYS A 168 10.11 13.00 -21.00
C LYS A 168 11.03 11.81 -21.27
N ALA A 169 10.47 10.61 -21.43
CA ALA A 169 11.21 9.41 -21.74
C ALA A 169 11.87 9.49 -23.15
N ALA A 170 11.16 10.02 -24.15
CA ALA A 170 11.70 10.24 -25.48
C ALA A 170 12.84 11.28 -25.50
N GLN A 171 12.73 12.35 -24.72
CA GLN A 171 13.79 13.34 -24.56
C GLN A 171 15.03 12.76 -23.88
N SER A 172 14.87 11.86 -22.92
CA SER A 172 16.00 11.16 -22.28
C SER A 172 16.64 10.10 -23.18
N ALA A 173 15.87 9.46 -24.07
CA ALA A 173 16.37 8.48 -25.03
C ALA A 173 17.03 9.12 -26.26
N GLY A 174 16.55 10.30 -26.70
CA GLY A 174 17.12 11.03 -27.85
C GLY A 174 18.53 11.64 -27.60
N ASN A 175 19.00 11.65 -26.37
CA ASN A 175 20.32 12.16 -26.02
C ASN A 175 21.42 11.08 -26.05
N ASN A 176 21.12 9.86 -26.49
CA ASN A 176 22.08 8.76 -26.62
C ASN A 176 22.53 8.45 -28.08
N GLY A 177 22.34 9.40 -28.99
CA GLY A 177 22.84 9.32 -30.37
C GLY A 177 24.26 9.92 -30.51
N ILE A 178 25.27 9.06 -30.52
CA ILE A 178 26.62 9.19 -31.06
C ILE A 178 27.08 10.65 -31.29
N LYS A 179 27.87 11.22 -30.39
CA LYS A 179 28.91 12.21 -30.71
C LYS A 179 30.20 11.85 -29.98
N LYS A 180 31.22 11.58 -30.80
CA LYS A 180 32.62 11.62 -30.40
C LYS A 180 32.99 13.03 -29.91
N THR A 181 33.75 13.02 -28.81
CA THR A 181 34.64 14.10 -28.31
C THR A 181 34.04 15.49 -28.09
N GLU A 182 33.84 15.88 -26.87
CA GLU A 182 34.59 16.86 -26.10
C GLU A 182 33.92 17.12 -24.74
N GLN A 183 34.76 17.29 -23.75
CA GLN A 183 34.46 17.52 -22.33
C GLN A 183 33.48 18.67 -22.13
N THR A 184 32.46 18.46 -21.33
CA THR A 184 32.08 19.24 -20.13
C THR A 184 30.69 18.83 -19.62
N ASP A 185 30.57 18.70 -18.28
CA ASP A 185 29.36 18.65 -17.45
C ASP A 185 28.54 17.36 -17.39
N ASN A 186 29.14 16.37 -16.75
CA ASN A 186 28.52 15.18 -16.24
C ASN A 186 28.11 15.37 -14.73
N LYS A 187 27.02 16.07 -14.43
CA LYS A 187 26.65 16.35 -13.04
C LYS A 187 25.34 15.65 -12.54
N SER A 188 24.58 14.98 -13.41
CA SER A 188 23.32 14.34 -13.02
C SER A 188 23.39 12.81 -12.90
N THR A 189 24.18 12.13 -13.74
CA THR A 189 24.34 10.67 -13.67
C THR A 189 25.30 10.21 -12.57
N ALA A 190 26.26 11.07 -12.18
CA ALA A 190 27.14 10.81 -11.04
C ALA A 190 26.38 10.78 -9.69
N LYS A 191 25.34 11.60 -9.53
CA LYS A 191 24.56 11.66 -8.29
C LYS A 191 23.69 10.42 -8.05
N GLU A 192 23.19 9.73 -9.07
CA GLU A 192 22.43 8.50 -8.90
C GLU A 192 23.31 7.26 -8.66
N ALA A 193 24.49 7.23 -9.28
CA ALA A 193 25.46 6.16 -9.05
C ALA A 193 26.12 6.25 -7.67
N ASP A 194 26.35 7.46 -7.15
CA ASP A 194 26.86 7.68 -5.80
C ASP A 194 25.79 7.37 -4.72
N LYS A 195 24.50 7.65 -4.98
CA LYS A 195 23.42 7.29 -4.08
C LYS A 195 23.31 5.78 -3.85
N LYS A 196 23.46 4.98 -4.90
CA LYS A 196 23.41 3.51 -4.81
C LYS A 196 24.60 2.88 -4.09
N LYS A 197 25.71 3.61 -3.91
CA LYS A 197 26.89 3.18 -3.15
C LYS A 197 26.92 3.71 -1.71
N ASN A 198 25.93 4.53 -1.32
CA ASN A 198 25.90 5.11 0.01
C ASN A 198 25.52 4.05 1.05
N PRO A 199 26.29 3.91 2.16
CA PRO A 199 26.03 2.90 3.20
C PRO A 199 24.63 2.96 3.82
N VAL A 200 24.05 4.17 3.97
CA VAL A 200 22.68 4.36 4.47
C VAL A 200 21.68 3.74 3.49
N PHE A 201 21.80 4.04 2.20
CA PHE A 201 20.92 3.50 1.16
C PHE A 201 21.02 1.96 1.10
N GLU A 202 22.23 1.40 1.12
CA GLU A 202 22.43 -0.05 1.12
C GLU A 202 21.90 -0.73 2.38
N ALA A 203 22.05 -0.10 3.55
CA ALA A 203 21.55 -0.66 4.80
C ALA A 203 20.03 -0.78 4.80
N VAL A 204 19.32 0.22 4.28
CA VAL A 204 17.86 0.16 4.12
C VAL A 204 17.48 -0.92 3.12
N LEU A 205 18.09 -0.94 1.94
CA LEU A 205 17.80 -1.90 0.88
C LEU A 205 18.00 -3.36 1.33
N LYS A 206 19.02 -3.60 2.17
CA LYS A 206 19.35 -4.94 2.71
C LYS A 206 18.64 -5.25 4.03
N GLY A 207 17.85 -4.34 4.59
CA GLY A 207 17.16 -4.50 5.86
C GLY A 207 18.09 -4.60 7.07
N ASN A 208 19.29 -4.01 7.01
CA ASN A 208 20.27 -4.00 8.09
C ASN A 208 19.88 -3.00 9.19
N LYS A 209 19.10 -3.46 10.16
CA LYS A 209 18.59 -2.63 11.26
C LYS A 209 19.67 -2.18 12.25
N ASP A 210 20.70 -2.98 12.43
CA ASP A 210 21.73 -2.72 13.44
C ASP A 210 22.75 -1.68 12.98
N GLY A 211 23.07 -1.64 11.69
CA GLY A 211 24.06 -0.70 11.13
C GLY A 211 23.50 0.65 10.71
N ILE A 212 22.20 0.76 10.45
CA ILE A 212 21.61 1.97 9.84
C ILE A 212 21.76 3.22 10.71
N VAL A 213 21.66 3.08 12.02
CA VAL A 213 21.78 4.19 12.98
C VAL A 213 23.16 4.81 12.93
N ASP A 214 24.20 3.98 12.83
CA ASP A 214 25.58 4.46 12.80
C ASP A 214 25.92 5.10 11.46
N PHE A 215 25.46 4.54 10.35
CA PHE A 215 25.62 5.15 9.03
C PHE A 215 24.90 6.49 8.91
N VAL A 216 23.70 6.65 9.48
CA VAL A 216 22.99 7.93 9.52
C VAL A 216 23.74 8.96 10.37
N LYS A 217 24.30 8.55 11.52
CA LYS A 217 25.12 9.46 12.35
C LYS A 217 26.39 9.91 11.63
N GLU A 218 27.01 9.03 10.87
CA GLU A 218 28.19 9.34 10.08
C GLU A 218 27.87 10.36 9.00
N GLU A 219 26.78 10.20 8.24
CA GLU A 219 26.31 11.17 7.25
C GLU A 219 26.01 12.53 7.88
N LEU A 220 25.37 12.56 9.03
CA LEU A 220 25.11 13.80 9.77
C LEU A 220 26.42 14.47 10.21
N SER A 221 27.43 13.71 10.63
CA SER A 221 28.75 14.23 11.04
C SER A 221 29.53 14.82 9.88
N GLN A 222 29.30 14.33 8.65
CA GLN A 222 29.86 14.86 7.40
C GLN A 222 29.15 16.11 6.88
N GLY A 223 28.09 16.57 7.59
CA GLY A 223 27.36 17.81 7.30
C GLY A 223 26.16 17.63 6.38
N THR A 224 25.78 16.39 6.04
CA THR A 224 24.55 16.11 5.27
C THR A 224 23.34 16.47 6.13
N LYS A 225 22.40 17.25 5.58
CA LYS A 225 21.21 17.69 6.34
C LYS A 225 20.24 16.52 6.54
N PRO A 226 19.51 16.47 7.69
CA PRO A 226 18.53 15.41 7.97
C PRO A 226 17.49 15.20 6.86
N GLY A 227 17.00 16.28 6.23
CA GLY A 227 16.08 16.19 5.10
C GLY A 227 16.70 15.56 3.85
N GLU A 228 17.96 15.82 3.57
CA GLU A 228 18.68 15.24 2.43
C GLU A 228 18.92 13.73 2.63
N ILE A 229 19.16 13.30 3.88
CA ILE A 229 19.26 11.89 4.23
C ILE A 229 17.91 11.20 4.06
N LEU A 230 16.83 11.82 4.57
CA LEU A 230 15.48 11.28 4.48
C LEU A 230 15.02 11.14 3.01
N ASP A 231 15.03 12.26 2.27
CA ASP A 231 14.47 12.33 0.92
C ASP A 231 15.41 11.76 -0.15
N GLY A 232 16.71 11.80 0.10
CA GLY A 232 17.73 11.39 -0.85
C GLY A 232 18.22 9.95 -0.70
N LEU A 233 18.18 9.38 0.51
CA LEU A 233 18.76 8.08 0.82
C LEU A 233 17.77 7.09 1.42
N LEU A 234 16.97 7.50 2.43
CA LEU A 234 16.07 6.57 3.12
C LEU A 234 14.82 6.27 2.31
N ILE A 235 14.08 7.30 1.88
CA ILE A 235 12.82 7.11 1.12
C ILE A 235 13.04 6.39 -0.21
N PRO A 236 14.06 6.72 -1.03
CA PRO A 236 14.30 6.01 -2.29
C PRO A 236 14.76 4.56 -2.14
N ALA A 237 15.23 4.15 -0.93
CA ALA A 237 15.67 2.78 -0.65
C ALA A 237 14.55 1.86 -0.13
N ILE A 238 13.37 2.41 0.19
CA ILE A 238 12.17 1.68 0.62
C ILE A 238 11.34 1.29 -0.60
#